data_471afab9b2a4cad4161dccff8e930786
#
_entry.id   471afab9b2a4cad4161dccff8e930786
#
_cell.length_a   1.000
_cell.length_b   1.000
_cell.length_c   1.000
_cell.angle_alpha   90.00
_cell.angle_beta   90.00
_cell.angle_gamma   90.00
#
_symmetry.space_group_name_H-M   'P 1'
#
loop_
_entity.id
_entity.type
_entity.pdbx_description
1 polymer ?
#
loop_
_entity_poly.entity_id
_entity_poly.type
_entity_poly.pdbx_seq_one_letter_code
_entity_poly.pdbx_strand_id
1 'polypeptide(L)'
;MPRSTPLDIDWTPERTSPTPLTDQIVAYMCSRVSTGAWPIGSRLPSQRALAERFGVNRSTIIAAIEELADYGIVEGRRGAGTRIVSNTWSLMLPGAPDWADYLSSGFFRANNATIQAINRYEFEPGMTRLGTGELDPRLFPRDMWRVIAAEAATSIDSLGYLPPEGLGMLREAVADHMREAWDVRCTPSQVLISSGALQALQMISVSLLSAGSTVYAEAPSYVKSLQLFQSAGMRLDGIPMDAHGIRADALHEAAARAQDAVLYTIPTNHNPTGIVMTDERRRALIETCTADRLPIIEDCAYQDLVYEGDTPKPLKHYDEHGMVIALGSASKALAPGLRIGWAVADERIVQRLADVKMQMDYGASTLGQWVFARFLTSGMYEEYLQGLRAELRRRRDRALETIDRLFAGRAHWNTPRGGFYIWLTFDEPVRLGRLFRDALKRGILLNPGDIYDFEGDNSLRLSYSYTTPEEFARAAQVLAELV
;
A
#
# COMPACT_ATOMS: atom_id res chain seq x y z
N MET A 1 -26.98 -5.28 -31.15
CA MET A 1 -26.13 -6.21 -30.38
C MET A 1 -25.58 -7.24 -31.35
N PRO A 2 -24.28 -7.48 -31.45
CA PRO A 2 -23.74 -8.53 -32.30
C PRO A 2 -24.27 -9.88 -31.80
N ARG A 3 -24.77 -10.70 -32.74
CA ARG A 3 -25.19 -12.09 -32.46
C ARG A 3 -23.94 -12.86 -31.98
N SER A 4 -23.97 -13.45 -30.78
CA SER A 4 -22.89 -14.30 -30.28
C SER A 4 -22.73 -15.47 -31.26
N THR A 5 -21.52 -15.66 -31.77
CA THR A 5 -21.16 -16.83 -32.58
C THR A 5 -21.47 -18.10 -31.75
N PRO A 6 -22.16 -19.09 -32.31
CA PRO A 6 -22.40 -20.34 -31.60
C PRO A 6 -21.06 -20.97 -31.22
N LEU A 7 -20.94 -21.43 -29.95
CA LEU A 7 -19.75 -22.16 -29.52
C LEU A 7 -19.70 -23.50 -30.22
N ASP A 8 -18.57 -23.78 -30.86
CA ASP A 8 -18.35 -25.06 -31.55
C ASP A 8 -18.05 -26.18 -30.54
N ILE A 9 -18.78 -27.29 -30.64
CA ILE A 9 -18.63 -28.48 -29.80
C ILE A 9 -18.48 -29.67 -30.74
N ASP A 10 -17.24 -30.09 -30.90
CA ASP A 10 -16.78 -31.12 -31.83
C ASP A 10 -16.29 -32.42 -31.12
N TRP A 11 -16.63 -32.58 -29.83
CA TRP A 11 -16.16 -33.66 -28.99
C TRP A 11 -17.29 -34.25 -28.15
N THR A 12 -17.13 -35.54 -27.80
CA THR A 12 -18.03 -36.29 -26.89
C THR A 12 -17.20 -37.06 -25.87
N PRO A 13 -17.68 -37.21 -24.61
CA PRO A 13 -16.95 -37.90 -23.57
C PRO A 13 -16.92 -39.42 -23.82
N GLU A 14 -15.81 -40.07 -23.46
CA GLU A 14 -15.59 -41.50 -23.61
C GLU A 14 -16.15 -42.25 -22.40
N ARG A 15 -17.14 -43.13 -22.64
CA ARG A 15 -17.82 -43.86 -21.58
C ARG A 15 -17.00 -45.01 -20.97
N THR A 16 -15.96 -45.47 -21.69
CA THR A 16 -15.04 -46.54 -21.26
C THR A 16 -13.83 -46.03 -20.50
N SER A 17 -13.64 -44.73 -20.45
CA SER A 17 -12.54 -44.11 -19.70
C SER A 17 -12.72 -44.31 -18.18
N PRO A 18 -11.64 -44.53 -17.42
CA PRO A 18 -11.69 -44.53 -15.95
C PRO A 18 -12.07 -43.18 -15.36
N THR A 19 -11.94 -42.09 -16.12
CA THR A 19 -12.28 -40.72 -15.69
C THR A 19 -13.80 -40.51 -15.76
N PRO A 20 -14.44 -39.97 -14.68
CA PRO A 20 -15.86 -39.68 -14.68
C PRO A 20 -16.28 -38.77 -15.85
N LEU A 21 -17.48 -38.97 -16.39
CA LEU A 21 -17.98 -38.18 -17.52
C LEU A 21 -18.05 -36.67 -17.19
N THR A 22 -18.33 -36.32 -15.95
CA THR A 22 -18.36 -34.90 -15.45
C THR A 22 -16.98 -34.29 -15.62
N ASP A 23 -15.94 -34.97 -15.14
CA ASP A 23 -14.55 -34.47 -15.15
C ASP A 23 -14.02 -34.32 -16.57
N GLN A 24 -14.38 -35.28 -17.47
CA GLN A 24 -14.03 -35.20 -18.89
C GLN A 24 -14.66 -33.96 -19.55
N ILE A 25 -15.94 -33.67 -19.23
CA ILE A 25 -16.66 -32.48 -19.76
C ILE A 25 -16.06 -31.21 -19.21
N VAL A 26 -15.77 -31.14 -17.90
CA VAL A 26 -15.09 -30.01 -17.28
C VAL A 26 -13.75 -29.77 -17.95
N ALA A 27 -12.90 -30.78 -18.10
CA ALA A 27 -11.60 -30.67 -18.73
C ALA A 27 -11.70 -30.19 -20.20
N TYR A 28 -12.65 -30.73 -20.98
CA TYR A 28 -12.90 -30.29 -22.35
C TYR A 28 -13.32 -28.81 -22.41
N MET A 29 -14.33 -28.43 -21.63
CA MET A 29 -14.83 -27.06 -21.63
C MET A 29 -13.75 -26.07 -21.18
N CYS A 30 -12.98 -26.45 -20.18
CA CYS A 30 -11.80 -25.71 -19.73
C CYS A 30 -10.77 -25.53 -20.84
N SER A 31 -10.41 -26.60 -21.58
CA SER A 31 -9.49 -26.54 -22.69
C SER A 31 -9.94 -25.59 -23.80
N ARG A 32 -11.24 -25.56 -24.12
CA ARG A 32 -11.79 -24.62 -25.12
C ARG A 32 -11.75 -23.17 -24.69
N VAL A 33 -11.93 -22.92 -23.40
CA VAL A 33 -11.84 -21.57 -22.83
C VAL A 33 -10.38 -21.07 -22.82
N SER A 34 -9.42 -21.93 -22.45
CA SER A 34 -8.01 -21.54 -22.37
C SER A 34 -7.37 -21.25 -23.71
N THR A 35 -7.69 -22.08 -24.67
CA THR A 35 -7.18 -21.90 -26.04
C THR A 35 -7.80 -20.68 -26.73
N GLY A 36 -8.78 -20.00 -26.09
CA GLY A 36 -9.52 -18.89 -26.66
C GLY A 36 -10.56 -19.32 -27.69
N ALA A 37 -10.74 -20.63 -27.94
CA ALA A 37 -11.78 -21.13 -28.84
C ALA A 37 -13.19 -20.77 -28.35
N TRP A 38 -13.34 -20.68 -27.02
CA TRP A 38 -14.53 -20.15 -26.35
C TRP A 38 -14.16 -18.87 -25.60
N PRO A 39 -14.34 -17.69 -26.20
CA PRO A 39 -13.91 -16.42 -25.60
C PRO A 39 -14.64 -16.07 -24.31
N ILE A 40 -13.96 -15.35 -23.40
CA ILE A 40 -14.59 -14.72 -22.23
C ILE A 40 -15.75 -13.82 -22.70
N GLY A 41 -16.87 -13.85 -21.97
CA GLY A 41 -18.11 -13.16 -22.32
C GLY A 41 -19.06 -13.97 -23.18
N SER A 42 -18.61 -15.10 -23.78
CA SER A 42 -19.46 -16.00 -24.56
C SER A 42 -20.52 -16.65 -23.68
N ARG A 43 -21.69 -16.88 -24.26
CA ARG A 43 -22.79 -17.56 -23.59
C ARG A 43 -22.73 -19.06 -23.90
N LEU A 44 -22.75 -19.89 -22.86
CA LEU A 44 -22.88 -21.34 -23.01
C LEU A 44 -24.25 -21.71 -23.58
N PRO A 45 -24.35 -22.78 -24.41
CA PRO A 45 -25.62 -23.39 -24.75
C PRO A 45 -26.42 -23.79 -23.50
N SER A 46 -27.72 -23.98 -23.65
CA SER A 46 -28.54 -24.42 -22.52
C SER A 46 -28.09 -25.80 -22.03
N GLN A 47 -28.28 -26.07 -20.74
CA GLN A 47 -27.95 -27.38 -20.14
C GLN A 47 -28.56 -28.55 -20.93
N ARG A 48 -29.75 -28.37 -21.50
CA ARG A 48 -30.40 -29.37 -22.35
C ARG A 48 -29.66 -29.57 -23.68
N ALA A 49 -29.25 -28.47 -24.31
CA ALA A 49 -28.50 -28.53 -25.56
C ALA A 49 -27.09 -29.12 -25.35
N LEU A 50 -26.45 -28.82 -24.23
CA LEU A 50 -25.16 -29.44 -23.87
C LEU A 50 -25.29 -30.91 -23.59
N ALA A 51 -26.33 -31.36 -22.87
CA ALA A 51 -26.61 -32.75 -22.58
C ALA A 51 -26.82 -33.56 -23.89
N GLU A 52 -27.56 -33.01 -24.84
CA GLU A 52 -27.79 -33.58 -26.14
C GLU A 52 -26.51 -33.70 -26.96
N ARG A 53 -25.68 -32.64 -27.01
CA ARG A 53 -24.43 -32.61 -27.76
C ARG A 53 -23.35 -33.52 -27.20
N PHE A 54 -23.23 -33.62 -25.88
CA PHE A 54 -22.28 -34.53 -25.24
C PHE A 54 -22.81 -35.95 -25.08
N GLY A 55 -24.07 -36.21 -25.40
CA GLY A 55 -24.70 -37.54 -25.26
C GLY A 55 -24.78 -38.03 -23.82
N VAL A 56 -24.99 -37.13 -22.84
CA VAL A 56 -25.02 -37.42 -21.40
C VAL A 56 -26.33 -36.97 -20.74
N ASN A 57 -26.56 -37.40 -19.51
CA ASN A 57 -27.72 -36.96 -18.75
C ASN A 57 -27.59 -35.46 -18.36
N ARG A 58 -28.72 -34.79 -18.25
CA ARG A 58 -28.75 -33.36 -17.83
C ARG A 58 -28.10 -33.14 -16.45
N SER A 59 -28.23 -34.10 -15.53
CA SER A 59 -27.60 -34.03 -14.20
C SER A 59 -26.06 -33.96 -14.30
N THR A 60 -25.44 -34.67 -15.24
CA THR A 60 -24.00 -34.63 -15.50
C THR A 60 -23.56 -33.23 -15.97
N ILE A 61 -24.37 -32.59 -16.83
CA ILE A 61 -24.09 -31.22 -17.27
C ILE A 61 -24.29 -30.20 -16.14
N ILE A 62 -25.30 -30.39 -15.28
CA ILE A 62 -25.50 -29.53 -14.11
C ILE A 62 -24.27 -29.59 -13.20
N ALA A 63 -23.82 -30.80 -12.85
CA ALA A 63 -22.64 -31.00 -12.02
C ALA A 63 -21.38 -30.35 -12.65
N ALA A 64 -21.16 -30.54 -13.96
CA ALA A 64 -20.02 -29.93 -14.65
C ALA A 64 -20.11 -28.39 -14.67
N ILE A 65 -21.28 -27.80 -14.84
CA ILE A 65 -21.46 -26.34 -14.81
C ILE A 65 -21.31 -25.79 -13.39
N GLU A 66 -21.78 -26.50 -12.36
CA GLU A 66 -21.59 -26.13 -10.95
C GLU A 66 -20.10 -26.14 -10.61
N GLU A 67 -19.38 -27.18 -11.00
CA GLU A 67 -17.93 -27.26 -10.81
C GLU A 67 -17.17 -26.13 -11.53
N LEU A 68 -17.54 -25.81 -12.79
CA LEU A 68 -16.97 -24.68 -13.52
C LEU A 68 -17.33 -23.32 -12.88
N ALA A 69 -18.46 -23.23 -12.20
CA ALA A 69 -18.87 -22.03 -11.47
C ALA A 69 -18.11 -21.90 -10.14
N ASP A 70 -17.89 -23.01 -9.44
CA ASP A 70 -17.05 -23.06 -8.23
C ASP A 70 -15.61 -22.67 -8.53
N TYR A 71 -15.10 -23.02 -9.72
CA TYR A 71 -13.82 -22.57 -10.24
C TYR A 71 -13.81 -21.11 -10.74
N GLY A 72 -14.95 -20.42 -10.73
CA GLY A 72 -15.08 -19.04 -11.21
C GLY A 72 -14.90 -18.86 -12.72
N ILE A 73 -15.00 -19.95 -13.50
CA ILE A 73 -14.87 -19.93 -14.97
C ILE A 73 -16.17 -19.47 -15.63
N VAL A 74 -17.32 -19.87 -15.06
CA VAL A 74 -18.62 -19.49 -15.56
C VAL A 74 -19.50 -18.88 -14.47
N GLU A 75 -20.40 -17.97 -14.87
CA GLU A 75 -21.38 -17.34 -14.01
C GLU A 75 -22.79 -17.55 -14.60
N GLY A 76 -23.71 -18.05 -13.77
CA GLY A 76 -25.13 -18.20 -14.12
C GLY A 76 -25.95 -17.00 -13.67
N ARG A 77 -26.70 -16.36 -14.60
CA ARG A 77 -27.68 -15.31 -14.26
C ARG A 77 -29.10 -15.77 -14.55
N ARG A 78 -30.01 -15.62 -13.58
CA ARG A 78 -31.45 -15.97 -13.76
C ARG A 78 -32.01 -15.22 -14.98
N GLY A 79 -32.56 -16.01 -15.94
CA GLY A 79 -33.12 -15.47 -17.19
C GLY A 79 -32.11 -15.11 -18.30
N ALA A 80 -30.81 -15.01 -18.01
CA ALA A 80 -29.78 -14.65 -18.97
C ALA A 80 -28.88 -15.82 -19.40
N GLY A 81 -28.96 -16.98 -18.71
CA GLY A 81 -28.14 -18.18 -18.98
C GLY A 81 -26.76 -18.09 -18.35
N THR A 82 -25.90 -19.07 -18.66
CA THR A 82 -24.53 -19.19 -18.16
C THR A 82 -23.54 -18.55 -19.12
N ARG A 83 -22.60 -17.76 -18.61
CA ARG A 83 -21.53 -17.10 -19.40
C ARG A 83 -20.17 -17.48 -18.88
N ILE A 84 -19.17 -17.50 -19.76
CA ILE A 84 -17.75 -17.63 -19.44
C ILE A 84 -17.27 -16.27 -18.92
N VAL A 85 -16.69 -16.24 -17.72
CA VAL A 85 -16.24 -15.02 -17.04
C VAL A 85 -14.73 -15.00 -16.79
N SER A 86 -14.07 -16.16 -16.84
CA SER A 86 -12.62 -16.28 -16.61
C SER A 86 -12.01 -17.39 -17.48
N ASN A 87 -10.70 -17.33 -17.73
CA ASN A 87 -9.90 -18.37 -18.36
C ASN A 87 -8.77 -18.90 -17.45
N THR A 88 -8.82 -18.62 -16.15
CA THR A 88 -7.77 -19.02 -15.18
C THR A 88 -7.86 -20.48 -14.72
N TRP A 89 -8.50 -21.34 -15.46
CA TRP A 89 -8.71 -22.76 -15.17
C TRP A 89 -7.43 -23.61 -15.27
N SER A 90 -6.36 -23.13 -15.91
CA SER A 90 -5.10 -23.86 -16.04
C SER A 90 -4.45 -24.23 -14.69
N LEU A 91 -4.88 -23.57 -13.62
CA LEU A 91 -4.47 -23.86 -12.24
C LEU A 91 -5.19 -25.08 -11.64
N MET A 92 -6.20 -25.63 -12.33
CA MET A 92 -7.14 -26.62 -11.78
C MET A 92 -7.20 -27.94 -12.59
N LEU A 93 -6.31 -28.13 -13.57
CA LEU A 93 -6.26 -29.36 -14.34
C LEU A 93 -5.80 -30.57 -13.48
N PRO A 94 -6.41 -31.76 -13.63
CA PRO A 94 -5.86 -32.98 -13.09
C PRO A 94 -4.43 -33.20 -13.62
N GLY A 95 -3.45 -33.23 -12.73
CA GLY A 95 -2.02 -33.32 -13.07
C GLY A 95 -1.28 -31.97 -13.16
N ALA A 96 -1.95 -30.81 -13.05
CA ALA A 96 -1.26 -29.56 -12.76
C ALA A 96 -0.75 -29.58 -11.30
N PRO A 97 0.37 -28.89 -10.99
CA PRO A 97 0.78 -28.69 -9.61
C PRO A 97 -0.38 -28.10 -8.80
N ASP A 98 -0.58 -28.57 -7.56
CA ASP A 98 -1.55 -27.93 -6.66
C ASP A 98 -1.02 -26.57 -6.25
N TRP A 99 -1.37 -25.55 -7.02
CA TRP A 99 -0.98 -24.18 -6.73
C TRP A 99 -1.53 -23.66 -5.39
N ALA A 100 -2.57 -24.29 -4.82
CA ALA A 100 -3.09 -23.92 -3.52
C ALA A 100 -2.04 -24.19 -2.43
N ASP A 101 -1.33 -25.31 -2.49
CA ASP A 101 -0.21 -25.61 -1.58
C ASP A 101 0.92 -24.60 -1.75
N TYR A 102 1.31 -24.27 -2.97
CA TYR A 102 2.34 -23.26 -3.23
C TYR A 102 1.91 -21.87 -2.76
N LEU A 103 0.65 -21.46 -3.00
CA LEU A 103 0.12 -20.19 -2.53
C LEU A 103 0.07 -20.11 -0.99
N SER A 104 -0.23 -21.24 -0.32
CA SER A 104 -0.26 -21.30 1.14
C SER A 104 1.13 -21.28 1.78
N SER A 105 2.14 -21.84 1.08
CA SER A 105 3.54 -21.94 1.54
C SER A 105 4.41 -20.77 1.08
N GLY A 106 3.88 -19.84 0.27
CA GLY A 106 4.61 -18.70 -0.25
C GLY A 106 5.15 -17.78 0.86
N PHE A 107 6.32 -17.17 0.59
CA PHE A 107 7.00 -16.24 1.52
C PHE A 107 6.11 -15.06 1.93
N PHE A 108 5.41 -14.44 0.97
CA PHE A 108 4.49 -13.33 1.26
C PHE A 108 3.13 -13.85 1.69
N ARG A 109 2.71 -13.47 2.89
CA ARG A 109 1.37 -13.76 3.40
C ARG A 109 0.34 -12.86 2.73
N ALA A 110 -0.86 -13.40 2.51
CA ALA A 110 -1.98 -12.61 2.01
C ALA A 110 -2.37 -11.52 3.03
N ASN A 111 -2.68 -10.34 2.54
CA ASN A 111 -3.28 -9.28 3.36
C ASN A 111 -4.65 -9.74 3.91
N ASN A 112 -5.10 -9.12 5.00
CA ASN A 112 -6.44 -9.37 5.51
C ASN A 112 -7.53 -8.93 4.51
N ALA A 113 -8.74 -9.45 4.66
CA ALA A 113 -9.84 -9.22 3.72
C ALA A 113 -10.21 -7.73 3.56
N THR A 114 -10.10 -6.92 4.62
CA THR A 114 -10.37 -5.48 4.58
C THR A 114 -9.33 -4.76 3.73
N ILE A 115 -8.04 -5.07 3.89
CA ILE A 115 -6.96 -4.48 3.09
C ILE A 115 -7.09 -4.91 1.62
N GLN A 116 -7.42 -6.18 1.34
CA GLN A 116 -7.66 -6.64 -0.02
C GLN A 116 -8.84 -5.90 -0.66
N ALA A 117 -9.92 -5.67 0.11
CA ALA A 117 -11.06 -4.89 -0.35
C ALA A 117 -10.67 -3.42 -0.63
N ILE A 118 -9.91 -2.77 0.27
CA ILE A 118 -9.39 -1.40 0.07
C ILE A 118 -8.60 -1.34 -1.24
N ASN A 119 -7.62 -2.22 -1.44
CA ASN A 119 -6.77 -2.25 -2.63
C ASN A 119 -7.58 -2.47 -3.92
N ARG A 120 -8.66 -3.24 -3.86
CA ARG A 120 -9.55 -3.48 -4.99
C ARG A 120 -10.41 -2.26 -5.32
N TYR A 121 -11.10 -1.70 -4.31
CA TYR A 121 -12.07 -0.63 -4.51
C TYR A 121 -11.42 0.75 -4.66
N GLU A 122 -10.15 0.90 -4.29
CA GLU A 122 -9.42 2.16 -4.45
C GLU A 122 -9.37 2.64 -5.90
N PHE A 123 -9.40 1.73 -6.88
CA PHE A 123 -9.35 2.05 -8.31
C PHE A 123 -10.72 1.96 -9.02
N GLU A 124 -11.81 1.68 -8.28
CA GLU A 124 -13.13 1.62 -8.87
C GLU A 124 -13.67 3.03 -9.20
N PRO A 125 -14.19 3.26 -10.43
CA PRO A 125 -14.75 4.55 -10.80
C PRO A 125 -15.93 4.95 -9.91
N GLY A 126 -15.97 6.22 -9.52
CA GLY A 126 -17.07 6.78 -8.72
C GLY A 126 -16.94 6.55 -7.21
N MET A 127 -15.87 5.89 -6.76
CA MET A 127 -15.60 5.71 -5.33
C MET A 127 -15.01 6.98 -4.71
N THR A 128 -15.63 7.49 -3.66
CA THR A 128 -15.06 8.59 -2.85
C THR A 128 -14.11 8.00 -1.82
N ARG A 129 -12.81 8.30 -1.97
CA ARG A 129 -11.72 7.73 -1.17
C ARG A 129 -11.49 8.56 0.10
N LEU A 130 -12.26 8.29 1.15
CA LEU A 130 -12.21 9.07 2.39
C LEU A 130 -11.04 8.69 3.31
N GLY A 131 -10.39 7.55 3.08
CA GLY A 131 -9.27 7.08 3.90
C GLY A 131 -7.93 6.97 3.15
N THR A 132 -7.86 7.25 1.85
CA THR A 132 -6.69 7.03 0.99
C THR A 132 -5.49 7.90 1.38
N GLY A 133 -4.31 7.28 1.40
CA GLY A 133 -3.02 7.93 1.70
C GLY A 133 -2.27 8.45 0.47
N GLU A 134 -2.96 9.10 -0.44
CA GLU A 134 -2.44 9.66 -1.69
C GLU A 134 -2.87 11.11 -1.85
N LEU A 135 -2.09 11.91 -2.58
CA LEU A 135 -2.49 13.25 -2.98
C LEU A 135 -3.55 13.20 -4.07
N ASP A 136 -4.45 14.15 -4.03
CA ASP A 136 -5.37 14.45 -5.12
C ASP A 136 -4.59 14.68 -6.43
N PRO A 137 -4.86 13.93 -7.51
CA PRO A 137 -4.19 14.13 -8.80
C PRO A 137 -4.35 15.54 -9.39
N ARG A 138 -5.35 16.30 -8.91
CA ARG A 138 -5.57 17.71 -9.28
C ARG A 138 -4.50 18.65 -8.73
N LEU A 139 -3.78 18.23 -7.67
CA LEU A 139 -2.66 18.99 -7.06
C LEU A 139 -1.31 18.73 -7.73
N PHE A 140 -1.24 17.84 -8.71
CA PHE A 140 0.01 17.55 -9.41
C PHE A 140 0.52 18.80 -10.16
N PRO A 141 1.80 19.19 -10.05
CA PRO A 141 2.37 20.42 -10.61
C PRO A 141 2.61 20.29 -12.12
N ARG A 142 1.54 20.30 -12.92
CA ARG A 142 1.55 20.00 -14.37
C ARG A 142 2.49 20.90 -15.18
N ASP A 143 2.58 22.17 -14.82
CA ASP A 143 3.40 23.13 -15.58
C ASP A 143 4.90 22.92 -15.29
N MET A 144 5.26 22.73 -14.01
CA MET A 144 6.61 22.35 -13.63
C MET A 144 7.02 21.00 -14.25
N TRP A 145 6.10 20.04 -14.24
CA TRP A 145 6.28 18.74 -14.91
C TRP A 145 6.60 18.89 -16.40
N ARG A 146 5.86 19.75 -17.13
CA ARG A 146 6.08 19.98 -18.56
C ARG A 146 7.49 20.52 -18.82
N VAL A 147 7.96 21.45 -17.99
CA VAL A 147 9.33 22.02 -18.11
C VAL A 147 10.37 20.91 -17.91
N ILE A 148 10.27 20.16 -16.81
CA ILE A 148 11.25 19.10 -16.50
C ILE A 148 11.18 17.96 -17.52
N ALA A 149 9.99 17.58 -18.00
CA ALA A 149 9.84 16.54 -19.01
C ALA A 149 10.46 16.95 -20.37
N ALA A 150 10.31 18.23 -20.77
CA ALA A 150 10.96 18.75 -21.97
C ALA A 150 12.48 18.77 -21.85
N GLU A 151 13.01 19.12 -20.67
CA GLU A 151 14.44 19.06 -20.38
C GLU A 151 14.93 17.60 -20.38
N ALA A 152 14.19 16.68 -19.79
CA ALA A 152 14.53 15.25 -19.79
C ALA A 152 14.70 14.69 -21.21
N ALA A 153 13.81 15.06 -22.12
CA ALA A 153 13.82 14.61 -23.52
C ALA A 153 15.09 15.03 -24.27
N THR A 154 15.77 16.09 -23.83
CA THR A 154 16.97 16.62 -24.47
C THR A 154 18.26 16.32 -23.71
N SER A 155 18.18 15.98 -22.43
CA SER A 155 19.35 15.85 -21.54
C SER A 155 19.67 14.40 -21.16
N ILE A 156 18.73 13.46 -21.37
CA ILE A 156 18.96 12.05 -21.06
C ILE A 156 19.47 11.35 -22.32
N ASP A 157 20.76 11.02 -22.34
CA ASP A 157 21.39 10.32 -23.46
C ASP A 157 21.09 8.81 -23.47
N SER A 158 20.77 8.22 -22.32
CA SER A 158 20.50 6.78 -22.19
C SER A 158 19.59 6.48 -21.01
N LEU A 159 18.72 5.49 -21.20
CA LEU A 159 17.90 4.88 -20.14
C LEU A 159 18.46 3.51 -19.71
N GLY A 160 19.79 3.33 -19.81
CA GLY A 160 20.48 2.13 -19.35
C GLY A 160 20.44 1.97 -17.83
N TYR A 161 20.96 0.82 -17.35
CA TYR A 161 21.08 0.57 -15.91
C TYR A 161 22.02 1.58 -15.25
N LEU A 162 21.66 1.96 -14.04
CA LEU A 162 22.45 2.82 -13.17
C LEU A 162 23.21 1.99 -12.13
N PRO A 163 24.21 2.57 -11.44
CA PRO A 163 24.75 1.95 -10.24
C PRO A 163 23.65 1.56 -9.25
N PRO A 164 23.80 0.47 -8.50
CA PRO A 164 22.74 -0.02 -7.61
C PRO A 164 22.34 0.98 -6.52
N GLU A 165 23.26 1.86 -6.10
CA GLU A 165 22.98 2.94 -5.16
C GLU A 165 22.07 4.03 -5.76
N GLY A 166 22.00 4.14 -7.08
CA GLY A 166 21.22 5.11 -7.82
C GLY A 166 22.04 6.17 -8.55
N LEU A 167 21.33 7.07 -9.23
CA LEU A 167 21.89 8.17 -10.02
C LEU A 167 22.69 9.13 -9.12
N GLY A 168 23.97 9.38 -9.44
CA GLY A 168 24.86 10.25 -8.65
C GLY A 168 24.24 11.63 -8.39
N MET A 169 23.74 12.28 -9.45
CA MET A 169 23.06 13.58 -9.35
C MET A 169 21.89 13.56 -8.36
N LEU A 170 21.09 12.46 -8.30
CA LEU A 170 19.99 12.36 -7.36
C LEU A 170 20.49 12.14 -5.93
N ARG A 171 21.53 11.32 -5.75
CA ARG A 171 22.12 11.09 -4.42
C ARG A 171 22.70 12.37 -3.83
N GLU A 172 23.36 13.20 -4.65
CA GLU A 172 23.83 14.55 -4.28
C GLU A 172 22.65 15.46 -3.91
N ALA A 173 21.64 15.55 -4.78
CA ALA A 173 20.46 16.37 -4.54
C ALA A 173 19.68 15.95 -3.28
N VAL A 174 19.58 14.65 -2.99
CA VAL A 174 18.97 14.14 -1.74
C VAL A 174 19.83 14.51 -0.53
N ALA A 175 21.16 14.36 -0.59
CA ALA A 175 22.04 14.76 0.51
C ALA A 175 21.94 16.27 0.81
N ASP A 176 21.82 17.10 -0.22
CA ASP A 176 21.61 18.54 -0.08
C ASP A 176 20.25 18.85 0.52
N HIS A 177 19.17 18.21 0.04
CA HIS A 177 17.82 18.35 0.61
C HIS A 177 17.77 17.93 2.09
N MET A 178 18.38 16.79 2.44
CA MET A 178 18.48 16.33 3.83
C MET A 178 19.18 17.37 4.71
N ARG A 179 20.25 18.01 4.22
CA ARG A 179 20.99 19.04 4.96
C ARG A 179 20.18 20.33 5.10
N GLU A 180 19.56 20.79 4.01
CA GLU A 180 18.94 22.13 3.97
C GLU A 180 17.54 22.15 4.57
N ALA A 181 16.73 21.14 4.28
CA ALA A 181 15.33 21.07 4.73
C ALA A 181 15.16 20.33 6.06
N TRP A 182 16.00 19.31 6.35
CA TRP A 182 15.82 18.44 7.52
C TRP A 182 16.93 18.60 8.56
N ASP A 183 17.96 19.41 8.29
CA ASP A 183 19.16 19.58 9.14
C ASP A 183 19.87 18.24 9.44
N VAL A 184 19.88 17.33 8.48
CA VAL A 184 20.56 16.03 8.55
C VAL A 184 21.82 16.06 7.70
N ARG A 185 22.98 15.87 8.32
CA ARG A 185 24.26 15.82 7.62
C ARG A 185 24.53 14.41 7.12
N CYS A 186 24.55 14.25 5.81
CA CYS A 186 24.96 13.01 5.17
C CYS A 186 25.73 13.30 3.88
N THR A 187 26.52 12.31 3.44
CA THR A 187 27.22 12.35 2.16
C THR A 187 26.44 11.57 1.10
N PRO A 188 26.65 11.81 -0.20
CA PRO A 188 26.05 11.01 -1.25
C PRO A 188 26.33 9.50 -1.15
N SER A 189 27.48 9.09 -0.55
CA SER A 189 27.81 7.67 -0.29
C SER A 189 26.90 7.02 0.75
N GLN A 190 26.26 7.81 1.60
CA GLN A 190 25.30 7.36 2.60
C GLN A 190 23.85 7.32 2.10
N VAL A 191 23.62 7.63 0.82
CA VAL A 191 22.29 7.66 0.19
C VAL A 191 22.12 6.49 -0.76
N LEU A 192 21.07 5.70 -0.58
CA LEU A 192 20.57 4.66 -1.51
C LEU A 192 19.24 5.08 -2.10
N ILE A 193 19.11 5.08 -3.42
CA ILE A 193 17.84 5.33 -4.10
C ILE A 193 17.08 4.01 -4.28
N SER A 194 15.78 4.03 -4.00
CA SER A 194 14.88 2.88 -4.10
C SER A 194 13.62 3.20 -4.90
N SER A 195 12.86 2.16 -5.28
CA SER A 195 11.56 2.29 -5.95
C SER A 195 10.44 2.63 -4.96
N GLY A 196 10.66 3.62 -4.10
CA GLY A 196 9.83 4.06 -2.99
C GLY A 196 10.28 3.47 -1.64
N ALA A 197 9.86 4.09 -0.53
CA ALA A 197 10.25 3.71 0.83
C ALA A 197 9.89 2.25 1.17
N LEU A 198 8.80 1.71 0.60
CA LEU A 198 8.40 0.32 0.82
C LEU A 198 9.44 -0.68 0.32
N GLN A 199 10.10 -0.43 -0.81
CA GLN A 199 11.20 -1.27 -1.29
C GLN A 199 12.40 -1.19 -0.34
N ALA A 200 12.74 0.00 0.18
CA ALA A 200 13.81 0.14 1.17
C ALA A 200 13.50 -0.68 2.44
N LEU A 201 12.26 -0.60 2.95
CA LEU A 201 11.80 -1.44 4.07
C LEU A 201 11.92 -2.93 3.75
N GLN A 202 11.55 -3.35 2.54
CA GLN A 202 11.66 -4.75 2.12
C GLN A 202 13.11 -5.22 2.08
N MET A 203 14.02 -4.41 1.51
CA MET A 203 15.45 -4.72 1.51
C MET A 203 16.02 -4.83 2.92
N ILE A 204 15.66 -3.91 3.82
CA ILE A 204 16.07 -3.94 5.23
C ILE A 204 15.58 -5.23 5.89
N SER A 205 14.31 -5.59 5.71
CA SER A 205 13.71 -6.77 6.35
C SER A 205 14.38 -8.08 5.95
N VAL A 206 14.83 -8.21 4.69
CA VAL A 206 15.43 -9.47 4.21
C VAL A 206 16.95 -9.51 4.29
N SER A 207 17.63 -8.38 4.57
CA SER A 207 19.10 -8.31 4.53
C SER A 207 19.78 -7.88 5.82
N LEU A 208 19.08 -7.18 6.70
CA LEU A 208 19.64 -6.65 7.94
C LEU A 208 19.01 -7.30 9.18
N LEU A 209 17.81 -7.89 9.05
CA LEU A 209 17.08 -8.47 10.16
C LEU A 209 17.02 -9.99 10.03
N SER A 210 17.03 -10.68 11.16
CA SER A 210 16.97 -12.14 11.22
C SER A 210 15.51 -12.63 11.34
N ALA A 211 15.22 -13.81 10.83
CA ALA A 211 13.95 -14.47 11.14
C ALA A 211 13.82 -14.69 12.66
N GLY A 212 12.68 -14.31 13.23
CA GLY A 212 12.43 -14.33 14.67
C GLY A 212 12.74 -13.03 15.41
N SER A 213 13.43 -12.06 14.77
CA SER A 213 13.62 -10.72 15.35
C SER A 213 12.27 -10.05 15.65
N THR A 214 12.27 -9.13 16.58
CA THR A 214 11.10 -8.33 16.93
C THR A 214 11.20 -6.94 16.29
N VAL A 215 10.17 -6.54 15.58
CA VAL A 215 10.00 -5.16 15.09
C VAL A 215 9.00 -4.47 16.00
N TYR A 216 9.47 -3.50 16.77
CA TYR A 216 8.61 -2.61 17.53
C TYR A 216 8.09 -1.49 16.63
N ALA A 217 6.81 -1.14 16.77
CA ALA A 217 6.20 -0.02 16.06
C ALA A 217 5.20 0.68 16.97
N GLU A 218 4.82 1.92 16.62
CA GLU A 218 3.72 2.59 17.29
C GLU A 218 2.43 1.74 17.25
N ALA A 219 1.63 1.78 18.29
CA ALA A 219 0.27 1.26 18.30
C ALA A 219 -0.73 2.43 18.42
N PRO A 220 -1.50 2.70 17.33
CA PRO A 220 -1.55 2.03 16.02
C PRO A 220 -0.39 2.40 15.09
N SER A 221 -0.16 1.63 13.99
CA SER A 221 0.90 1.90 13.02
C SER A 221 0.55 1.48 11.59
N TYR A 222 1.05 2.24 10.62
CA TYR A 222 0.96 1.90 9.19
C TYR A 222 1.56 0.51 8.88
N VAL A 223 2.70 0.20 9.49
CA VAL A 223 3.40 -1.07 9.21
C VAL A 223 2.58 -2.30 9.61
N LYS A 224 1.63 -2.15 10.53
CA LYS A 224 0.68 -3.20 10.90
C LYS A 224 -0.25 -3.58 9.75
N SER A 225 -0.59 -2.63 8.89
CA SER A 225 -1.39 -2.88 7.68
C SER A 225 -0.62 -3.60 6.57
N LEU A 226 0.70 -3.78 6.73
CA LEU A 226 1.57 -4.49 5.82
C LEU A 226 1.93 -5.86 6.41
N GLN A 227 2.06 -6.87 5.55
CA GLN A 227 2.55 -8.19 5.98
C GLN A 227 4.07 -8.34 5.74
N LEU A 228 4.78 -7.22 5.58
CA LEU A 228 6.17 -7.21 5.16
C LEU A 228 7.10 -7.94 6.14
N PHE A 229 7.11 -7.51 7.39
CA PHE A 229 7.97 -8.08 8.42
C PHE A 229 7.53 -9.50 8.81
N GLN A 230 6.22 -9.71 8.93
CA GLN A 230 5.67 -11.03 9.26
C GLN A 230 5.94 -12.06 8.16
N SER A 231 5.91 -11.63 6.89
CA SER A 231 6.31 -12.48 5.75
C SER A 231 7.79 -12.86 5.83
N ALA A 232 8.65 -11.94 6.25
CA ALA A 232 10.07 -12.21 6.45
C ALA A 232 10.37 -13.01 7.75
N GLY A 233 9.34 -13.48 8.45
CA GLY A 233 9.47 -14.33 9.64
C GLY A 233 9.72 -13.58 10.95
N MET A 234 9.50 -12.27 10.98
CA MET A 234 9.65 -11.41 12.16
C MET A 234 8.36 -11.30 12.95
N ARG A 235 8.49 -10.96 14.22
CA ARG A 235 7.37 -10.57 15.08
C ARG A 235 7.19 -9.06 14.99
N LEU A 236 5.96 -8.60 14.96
CA LEU A 236 5.61 -7.19 15.00
C LEU A 236 4.85 -6.91 16.29
N ASP A 237 5.42 -6.07 17.18
CA ASP A 237 4.85 -5.72 18.47
C ASP A 237 4.56 -4.22 18.54
N GLY A 238 3.38 -3.88 19.11
CA GLY A 238 2.93 -2.51 19.28
C GLY A 238 3.41 -1.88 20.57
N ILE A 239 3.96 -0.67 20.47
CA ILE A 239 4.33 0.16 21.64
C ILE A 239 3.30 1.30 21.77
N PRO A 240 2.74 1.50 22.96
CA PRO A 240 1.74 2.55 23.17
C PRO A 240 2.25 3.95 22.79
N MET A 241 1.33 4.78 22.28
CA MET A 241 1.52 6.19 21.99
C MET A 241 0.74 7.08 22.94
N ASP A 242 1.18 8.32 23.06
CA ASP A 242 0.42 9.44 23.62
C ASP A 242 0.40 10.63 22.63
N ALA A 243 -0.09 11.79 23.07
CA ALA A 243 -0.14 12.99 22.22
C ALA A 243 1.25 13.50 21.78
N HIS A 244 2.33 12.99 22.37
CA HIS A 244 3.71 13.35 22.08
C HIS A 244 4.45 12.31 21.23
N GLY A 245 3.79 11.22 20.80
CA GLY A 245 4.34 10.14 20.02
C GLY A 245 4.52 8.83 20.81
N ILE A 246 5.37 7.93 20.31
CA ILE A 246 5.66 6.64 20.96
C ILE A 246 6.19 6.84 22.38
N ARG A 247 5.78 6.00 23.31
CA ARG A 247 6.26 6.04 24.71
C ARG A 247 7.62 5.37 24.84
N ALA A 248 8.67 6.18 25.11
CA ALA A 248 10.04 5.69 25.23
C ALA A 248 10.24 4.75 26.46
N ASP A 249 9.52 5.00 27.55
CA ASP A 249 9.52 4.14 28.74
C ASP A 249 8.96 2.74 28.45
N ALA A 250 7.83 2.68 27.75
CA ALA A 250 7.23 1.40 27.34
C ALA A 250 8.11 0.66 26.31
N LEU A 251 8.78 1.38 25.43
CA LEU A 251 9.74 0.79 24.49
C LEU A 251 10.94 0.18 25.24
N HIS A 252 11.51 0.88 26.21
CA HIS A 252 12.60 0.37 27.04
C HIS A 252 12.23 -0.94 27.74
N GLU A 253 11.04 -0.97 28.37
CA GLU A 253 10.54 -2.17 29.04
C GLU A 253 10.33 -3.34 28.06
N ALA A 254 9.88 -3.08 26.83
CA ALA A 254 9.70 -4.09 25.80
C ALA A 254 11.06 -4.59 25.26
N ALA A 255 11.99 -3.68 24.97
CA ALA A 255 13.31 -3.99 24.45
C ALA A 255 14.13 -4.89 25.39
N ALA A 256 13.98 -4.70 26.70
CA ALA A 256 14.64 -5.54 27.70
C ALA A 256 14.25 -7.04 27.62
N ARG A 257 13.16 -7.37 26.93
CA ARG A 257 12.65 -8.76 26.76
C ARG A 257 13.07 -9.41 25.45
N ALA A 258 13.61 -8.64 24.49
CA ALA A 258 13.97 -9.13 23.16
C ALA A 258 15.49 -9.29 23.05
N GLN A 259 15.93 -10.38 22.40
CA GLN A 259 17.37 -10.59 22.13
C GLN A 259 17.82 -9.91 20.83
N ASP A 260 16.91 -9.76 19.86
CA ASP A 260 17.17 -9.17 18.56
C ASP A 260 15.92 -8.37 18.15
N ALA A 261 16.05 -7.06 18.11
CA ALA A 261 14.94 -6.16 17.85
C ALA A 261 15.36 -4.90 17.07
N VAL A 262 14.38 -4.26 16.45
CA VAL A 262 14.49 -2.97 15.77
C VAL A 262 13.24 -2.15 16.04
N LEU A 263 13.37 -0.84 16.11
CA LEU A 263 12.23 0.08 16.13
C LEU A 263 11.94 0.57 14.71
N TYR A 264 10.68 0.43 14.26
CA TYR A 264 10.15 1.18 13.12
C TYR A 264 9.24 2.29 13.64
N THR A 265 9.44 3.53 13.20
CA THR A 265 8.67 4.69 13.69
C THR A 265 8.43 5.74 12.61
N ILE A 266 7.28 6.45 12.69
CA ILE A 266 6.93 7.60 11.85
C ILE A 266 6.80 8.84 12.73
N PRO A 267 7.89 9.52 13.10
CA PRO A 267 7.85 10.59 14.11
C PRO A 267 7.14 11.86 13.65
N THR A 268 7.04 12.10 12.34
CA THR A 268 6.46 13.32 11.77
C THR A 268 5.23 12.99 10.95
N ASN A 269 4.08 13.58 11.32
CA ASN A 269 2.79 13.38 10.66
C ASN A 269 2.41 11.90 10.61
N HIS A 270 2.44 11.26 11.77
CA HIS A 270 2.29 9.82 11.95
C HIS A 270 1.10 9.22 11.18
N ASN A 271 1.33 8.12 10.49
CA ASN A 271 0.28 7.34 9.84
C ASN A 271 -0.06 6.11 10.72
N PRO A 272 -1.29 6.06 11.30
CA PRO A 272 -2.50 6.74 10.83
C PRO A 272 -2.93 7.98 11.64
N THR A 273 -2.28 8.32 12.76
CA THR A 273 -2.85 9.23 13.76
C THR A 273 -2.67 10.72 13.44
N GLY A 274 -1.77 11.11 12.53
CA GLY A 274 -1.43 12.51 12.26
C GLY A 274 -0.62 13.20 13.38
N ILE A 275 -0.23 12.47 14.43
CA ILE A 275 0.58 13.00 15.54
C ILE A 275 1.96 13.41 15.03
N VAL A 276 2.50 14.48 15.56
CA VAL A 276 3.89 14.90 15.38
C VAL A 276 4.61 14.75 16.70
N MET A 277 5.61 13.88 16.74
CA MET A 277 6.42 13.63 17.93
C MET A 277 7.16 14.91 18.35
N THR A 278 7.09 15.25 19.64
CA THR A 278 7.79 16.43 20.18
C THR A 278 9.31 16.26 20.20
N ASP A 279 10.04 17.36 20.20
CA ASP A 279 11.51 17.34 20.24
C ASP A 279 12.04 16.65 21.50
N GLU A 280 11.39 16.87 22.65
CA GLU A 280 11.74 16.19 23.89
C GLU A 280 11.59 14.67 23.77
N ARG A 281 10.50 14.24 23.16
CA ARG A 281 10.26 12.79 22.95
C ARG A 281 11.26 12.20 21.96
N ARG A 282 11.65 12.94 20.89
CA ARG A 282 12.66 12.49 19.93
C ARG A 282 14.01 12.27 20.60
N ARG A 283 14.44 13.22 21.44
CA ARG A 283 15.69 13.08 22.22
C ARG A 283 15.64 11.91 23.18
N ALA A 284 14.58 11.81 23.97
CA ALA A 284 14.38 10.70 24.88
C ALA A 284 14.36 9.35 24.17
N LEU A 285 13.75 9.26 22.97
CA LEU A 285 13.72 8.05 22.18
C LEU A 285 15.11 7.66 21.66
N ILE A 286 15.90 8.61 21.16
CA ILE A 286 17.28 8.35 20.74
C ILE A 286 18.16 7.92 21.92
N GLU A 287 18.05 8.57 23.09
CA GLU A 287 18.77 8.19 24.28
C GLU A 287 18.41 6.76 24.72
N THR A 288 17.13 6.42 24.78
CA THR A 288 16.63 5.09 25.11
C THR A 288 17.15 4.04 24.11
N CYS A 289 16.98 4.28 22.81
CA CYS A 289 17.42 3.33 21.79
C CYS A 289 18.95 3.16 21.78
N THR A 290 19.71 4.21 22.06
CA THR A 290 21.18 4.14 22.19
C THR A 290 21.59 3.30 23.38
N ALA A 291 20.97 3.52 24.55
CA ALA A 291 21.26 2.75 25.77
C ALA A 291 20.92 1.26 25.59
N ASP A 292 19.79 0.96 24.94
CA ASP A 292 19.31 -0.41 24.72
C ASP A 292 19.96 -1.06 23.47
N ARG A 293 20.79 -0.34 22.73
CA ARG A 293 21.38 -0.76 21.43
C ARG A 293 20.31 -1.21 20.42
N LEU A 294 19.19 -0.51 20.40
CA LEU A 294 18.05 -0.79 19.55
C LEU A 294 18.13 0.06 18.25
N PRO A 295 18.44 -0.52 17.09
CA PRO A 295 18.44 0.21 15.83
C PRO A 295 17.06 0.79 15.50
N ILE A 296 17.06 1.89 14.74
CA ILE A 296 15.84 2.61 14.37
C ILE A 296 15.71 2.65 12.85
N ILE A 297 14.53 2.31 12.34
CA ILE A 297 14.06 2.59 10.98
C ILE A 297 13.08 3.75 11.10
N GLU A 298 13.53 4.94 10.70
CA GLU A 298 12.72 6.16 10.72
C GLU A 298 12.07 6.37 9.36
N ASP A 299 10.74 6.33 9.30
CA ASP A 299 9.99 6.62 8.07
C ASP A 299 9.61 8.11 8.02
N CYS A 300 10.31 8.85 7.16
CA CYS A 300 10.16 10.28 6.94
C CYS A 300 9.26 10.61 5.73
N ALA A 301 8.39 9.72 5.30
CA ALA A 301 7.57 9.92 4.09
C ALA A 301 6.71 11.19 4.13
N TYR A 302 6.39 11.72 5.31
CA TYR A 302 5.59 12.93 5.52
C TYR A 302 6.39 14.12 6.05
N GLN A 303 7.72 14.02 6.13
CA GLN A 303 8.57 15.04 6.75
C GLN A 303 8.40 16.42 6.09
N ASP A 304 8.30 16.49 4.77
CA ASP A 304 8.14 17.74 4.01
C ASP A 304 6.71 18.34 4.09
N LEU A 305 5.77 17.66 4.73
CA LEU A 305 4.36 18.01 4.72
C LEU A 305 3.86 18.62 6.05
N VAL A 306 4.73 19.24 6.84
CA VAL A 306 4.36 20.08 7.97
C VAL A 306 3.96 21.46 7.44
N TYR A 307 2.78 21.93 7.78
CA TYR A 307 2.22 23.21 7.33
C TYR A 307 1.75 24.12 8.47
N GLU A 308 1.97 23.70 9.72
CA GLU A 308 1.65 24.48 10.91
C GLU A 308 2.76 24.35 11.95
N GLY A 309 3.34 25.49 12.34
CA GLY A 309 4.51 25.57 13.22
C GLY A 309 5.80 25.17 12.51
N ASP A 310 6.86 25.02 13.28
CA ASP A 310 8.17 24.61 12.77
C ASP A 310 8.18 23.13 12.40
N THR A 311 8.87 22.81 11.33
CA THR A 311 9.13 21.40 10.94
C THR A 311 10.12 20.80 11.94
N PRO A 312 9.73 19.75 12.68
CA PRO A 312 10.64 19.11 13.64
C PRO A 312 11.75 18.39 12.91
N LYS A 313 12.92 18.34 13.51
CA LYS A 313 14.06 17.61 12.97
C LYS A 313 13.84 16.10 13.08
N PRO A 314 14.15 15.29 12.04
CA PRO A 314 14.01 13.85 12.16
C PRO A 314 14.93 13.26 13.22
N LEU A 315 14.67 12.00 13.64
CA LEU A 315 15.53 11.28 14.59
C LEU A 315 16.97 11.15 14.06
N LYS A 316 17.11 11.01 12.74
CA LYS A 316 18.42 10.95 12.07
C LYS A 316 19.30 12.19 12.35
N HIS A 317 18.69 13.35 12.61
CA HIS A 317 19.43 14.55 13.01
C HIS A 317 20.18 14.37 14.34
N TYR A 318 19.60 13.61 15.28
CA TYR A 318 20.14 13.37 16.63
C TYR A 318 21.02 12.10 16.70
N ASP A 319 21.18 11.39 15.57
CA ASP A 319 21.92 10.11 15.52
C ASP A 319 23.44 10.33 15.43
N GLU A 320 24.12 10.28 16.56
CA GLU A 320 25.58 10.39 16.64
C GLU A 320 26.31 9.03 16.48
N HIS A 321 25.56 7.91 16.50
CA HIS A 321 26.11 6.56 16.56
C HIS A 321 25.85 5.68 15.32
N GLY A 322 25.16 6.22 14.31
CA GLY A 322 24.83 5.48 13.09
C GLY A 322 23.72 4.43 13.28
N MET A 323 22.86 4.62 14.28
CA MET A 323 21.79 3.67 14.63
C MET A 323 20.51 3.89 13.84
N VAL A 324 20.34 5.05 13.19
CA VAL A 324 19.12 5.40 12.48
C VAL A 324 19.29 5.21 10.98
N ILE A 325 18.43 4.40 10.39
CA ILE A 325 18.20 4.34 8.95
C ILE A 325 16.98 5.21 8.64
N ALA A 326 17.19 6.39 8.04
CA ALA A 326 16.10 7.28 7.66
C ALA A 326 15.61 6.96 6.24
N LEU A 327 14.30 6.82 6.07
CA LEU A 327 13.65 6.55 4.80
C LEU A 327 12.89 7.78 4.32
N GLY A 328 13.11 8.19 3.08
CA GLY A 328 12.38 9.27 2.45
C GLY A 328 11.66 8.82 1.19
N SER A 329 10.72 9.63 0.71
CA SER A 329 9.92 9.28 -0.46
C SER A 329 9.36 10.50 -1.17
N ALA A 330 9.45 10.55 -2.50
CA ALA A 330 8.75 11.51 -3.34
C ALA A 330 7.23 11.23 -3.46
N SER A 331 6.78 10.05 -3.01
CA SER A 331 5.40 9.58 -3.25
C SER A 331 4.32 10.40 -2.57
N LYS A 332 4.62 10.96 -1.38
CA LYS A 332 3.64 11.71 -0.58
C LYS A 332 3.69 13.21 -0.84
N ALA A 333 4.87 13.71 -1.16
CA ALA A 333 5.10 15.13 -1.33
C ALA A 333 5.08 15.60 -2.80
N LEU A 334 5.17 14.68 -3.78
CA LEU A 334 5.16 15.05 -5.21
C LEU A 334 4.25 14.14 -6.03
N ALA A 335 4.66 12.89 -6.26
CA ALA A 335 3.90 11.96 -7.09
C ALA A 335 4.26 10.50 -6.79
N PRO A 336 3.29 9.65 -6.42
CA PRO A 336 3.54 8.24 -6.17
C PRO A 336 3.99 7.48 -7.43
N GLY A 337 3.57 7.94 -8.61
CA GLY A 337 3.90 7.32 -9.91
C GLY A 337 5.38 7.45 -10.32
N LEU A 338 6.15 8.37 -9.73
CA LEU A 338 7.59 8.46 -9.97
C LEU A 338 8.35 7.25 -9.44
N ARG A 339 7.81 6.55 -8.45
CA ARG A 339 8.46 5.41 -7.80
C ARG A 339 9.87 5.73 -7.29
N ILE A 340 10.04 6.86 -6.61
CA ILE A 340 11.30 7.28 -6.00
C ILE A 340 11.17 7.35 -4.48
N GLY A 341 12.08 6.67 -3.81
CA GLY A 341 12.37 6.76 -2.39
C GLY A 341 13.87 6.68 -2.16
N TRP A 342 14.29 6.89 -0.95
CA TRP A 342 15.70 6.78 -0.56
C TRP A 342 15.84 6.28 0.87
N ALA A 343 16.99 5.71 1.16
CA ALA A 343 17.44 5.40 2.51
C ALA A 343 18.74 6.15 2.79
N VAL A 344 18.88 6.73 3.99
CA VAL A 344 20.10 7.36 4.47
C VAL A 344 20.58 6.60 5.69
N ALA A 345 21.78 6.02 5.57
CA ALA A 345 22.38 5.17 6.60
C ALA A 345 23.91 5.19 6.53
N ASP A 346 24.58 4.44 7.43
CA ASP A 346 26.02 4.17 7.33
C ASP A 346 26.37 3.56 5.97
N GLU A 347 27.52 3.90 5.42
CA GLU A 347 27.94 3.46 4.07
C GLU A 347 27.95 1.93 3.91
N ARG A 348 28.29 1.18 4.98
CA ARG A 348 28.28 -0.29 4.95
C ARG A 348 26.85 -0.84 4.82
N ILE A 349 25.88 -0.16 5.42
CA ILE A 349 24.45 -0.49 5.27
C ILE A 349 24.01 -0.19 3.85
N VAL A 350 24.37 0.99 3.30
CA VAL A 350 24.05 1.37 1.93
C VAL A 350 24.63 0.36 0.93
N GLN A 351 25.88 -0.05 1.08
CA GLN A 351 26.52 -1.06 0.24
C GLN A 351 25.79 -2.40 0.32
N ARG A 352 25.41 -2.83 1.52
CA ARG A 352 24.66 -4.08 1.70
C ARG A 352 23.30 -4.02 1.04
N LEU A 353 22.56 -2.93 1.22
CA LEU A 353 21.25 -2.73 0.59
C LEU A 353 21.37 -2.64 -0.95
N ALA A 354 22.42 -2.01 -1.45
CA ALA A 354 22.70 -1.94 -2.89
C ALA A 354 22.94 -3.32 -3.51
N ASP A 355 23.71 -4.18 -2.83
CA ASP A 355 23.92 -5.58 -3.25
C ASP A 355 22.61 -6.38 -3.29
N VAL A 356 21.76 -6.23 -2.27
CA VAL A 356 20.44 -6.87 -2.24
C VAL A 356 19.52 -6.32 -3.33
N LYS A 357 19.57 -5.01 -3.59
CA LYS A 357 18.79 -4.38 -4.65
C LYS A 357 19.10 -4.93 -6.03
N MET A 358 20.38 -5.22 -6.32
CA MET A 358 20.79 -5.87 -7.57
C MET A 358 20.13 -7.24 -7.76
N GLN A 359 19.79 -7.94 -6.68
CA GLN A 359 19.12 -9.22 -6.72
C GLN A 359 17.59 -9.09 -6.83
N MET A 360 17.02 -7.92 -6.51
CA MET A 360 15.58 -7.68 -6.52
C MET A 360 15.07 -7.06 -7.83
N ASP A 361 15.64 -5.93 -8.26
CA ASP A 361 15.10 -5.17 -9.39
C ASP A 361 16.17 -4.49 -10.28
N TYR A 362 17.45 -4.69 -10.03
CA TYR A 362 18.57 -4.02 -10.72
C TYR A 362 18.60 -2.50 -10.61
N GLY A 363 17.56 -1.85 -10.11
CA GLY A 363 17.56 -0.40 -9.91
C GLY A 363 16.20 0.25 -10.08
N ALA A 364 16.05 1.45 -9.50
CA ALA A 364 14.87 2.28 -9.69
C ALA A 364 14.91 2.94 -11.08
N SER A 365 13.77 3.41 -11.57
CA SER A 365 13.60 4.06 -12.86
C SER A 365 14.62 5.19 -13.10
N THR A 366 15.47 5.08 -14.12
CA THR A 366 16.43 6.12 -14.52
C THR A 366 15.74 7.45 -14.79
N LEU A 367 14.62 7.43 -15.53
CA LEU A 367 13.83 8.63 -15.81
C LEU A 367 13.25 9.23 -14.53
N GLY A 368 12.68 8.41 -13.64
CA GLY A 368 12.13 8.88 -12.36
C GLY A 368 13.20 9.52 -11.48
N GLN A 369 14.39 8.92 -11.41
CA GLN A 369 15.53 9.47 -10.67
C GLN A 369 15.99 10.81 -11.24
N TRP A 370 16.13 10.89 -12.54
CA TRP A 370 16.54 12.13 -13.20
C TRP A 370 15.53 13.25 -12.96
N VAL A 371 14.25 12.97 -13.16
CA VAL A 371 13.14 13.91 -12.94
C VAL A 371 13.14 14.44 -11.51
N PHE A 372 13.23 13.56 -10.52
CA PHE A 372 13.20 14.00 -9.12
C PHE A 372 14.43 14.79 -8.74
N ALA A 373 15.62 14.42 -9.24
CA ALA A 373 16.82 15.22 -9.07
C ALA A 373 16.65 16.64 -9.64
N ARG A 374 16.01 16.78 -10.79
CA ARG A 374 15.73 18.11 -11.40
C ARG A 374 14.72 18.92 -10.58
N PHE A 375 13.68 18.28 -10.03
CA PHE A 375 12.78 18.96 -9.10
C PHE A 375 13.53 19.53 -7.89
N LEU A 376 14.41 18.76 -7.29
CA LEU A 376 15.21 19.20 -6.14
C LEU A 376 16.19 20.34 -6.53
N THR A 377 17.01 20.13 -7.58
CA THR A 377 18.09 21.05 -7.95
C THR A 377 17.64 22.34 -8.61
N SER A 378 16.44 22.38 -9.19
CA SER A 378 15.89 23.59 -9.81
C SER A 378 15.16 24.52 -8.83
N GLY A 379 14.94 24.09 -7.61
CA GLY A 379 14.10 24.82 -6.64
C GLY A 379 12.59 24.63 -6.84
N MET A 380 12.15 23.99 -7.93
CA MET A 380 10.73 23.76 -8.22
C MET A 380 10.04 22.88 -7.17
N TYR A 381 10.79 21.98 -6.54
CA TYR A 381 10.25 21.14 -5.48
C TYR A 381 9.79 21.97 -4.28
N GLU A 382 10.63 22.88 -3.77
CA GLU A 382 10.25 23.72 -2.63
C GLU A 382 9.16 24.73 -3.00
N GLU A 383 9.21 25.32 -4.21
CA GLU A 383 8.15 26.18 -4.72
C GLU A 383 6.79 25.45 -4.73
N TYR A 384 6.77 24.23 -5.23
CA TYR A 384 5.58 23.38 -5.22
C TYR A 384 5.11 23.06 -3.80
N LEU A 385 6.03 22.68 -2.90
CA LEU A 385 5.69 22.37 -1.52
C LEU A 385 5.03 23.53 -0.77
N GLN A 386 5.43 24.76 -1.03
CA GLN A 386 4.80 25.94 -0.41
C GLN A 386 3.31 26.02 -0.77
N GLY A 387 2.99 25.88 -2.05
CA GLY A 387 1.60 25.85 -2.52
C GLY A 387 0.82 24.64 -1.99
N LEU A 388 1.45 23.46 -2.01
CA LEU A 388 0.85 22.22 -1.51
C LEU A 388 0.54 22.29 -0.01
N ARG A 389 1.47 22.77 0.80
CA ARG A 389 1.28 22.94 2.27
C ARG A 389 0.11 23.87 2.58
N ALA A 390 -0.01 25.00 1.86
CA ALA A 390 -1.12 25.93 2.01
C ALA A 390 -2.47 25.27 1.67
N GLU A 391 -2.54 24.52 0.58
CA GLU A 391 -3.76 23.84 0.15
C GLU A 391 -4.13 22.68 1.12
N LEU A 392 -3.17 21.89 1.58
CA LEU A 392 -3.41 20.83 2.56
C LEU A 392 -3.91 21.39 3.89
N ARG A 393 -3.34 22.52 4.34
CA ARG A 393 -3.83 23.22 5.54
C ARG A 393 -5.29 23.64 5.37
N ARG A 394 -5.63 24.27 4.24
CA ARG A 394 -7.01 24.68 3.92
C ARG A 394 -7.96 23.47 3.91
N ARG A 395 -7.57 22.36 3.30
CA ARG A 395 -8.37 21.11 3.26
C ARG A 395 -8.55 20.52 4.66
N ARG A 396 -7.49 20.47 5.46
CA ARG A 396 -7.56 20.03 6.86
C ARG A 396 -8.55 20.86 7.66
N ASP A 397 -8.47 22.18 7.58
CA ASP A 397 -9.35 23.08 8.35
C ASP A 397 -10.82 22.84 7.98
N ARG A 398 -11.13 22.71 6.69
CA ARG A 398 -12.48 22.37 6.22
C ARG A 398 -12.95 20.98 6.61
N ALA A 399 -12.04 20.02 6.64
CA ALA A 399 -12.35 18.68 7.12
C ALA A 399 -12.67 18.68 8.62
N LEU A 400 -11.88 19.39 9.44
CA LEU A 400 -12.13 19.55 10.88
C LEU A 400 -13.46 20.25 11.17
N GLU A 401 -13.77 21.36 10.48
CA GLU A 401 -15.08 22.03 10.58
C GLU A 401 -16.25 21.07 10.28
N THR A 402 -16.05 20.21 9.28
CA THR A 402 -17.07 19.22 8.90
C THR A 402 -17.23 18.13 9.94
N ILE A 403 -16.11 17.60 10.45
CA ILE A 403 -16.09 16.55 11.47
C ILE A 403 -16.70 17.09 12.77
N ASP A 404 -16.32 18.29 13.20
CA ASP A 404 -16.87 18.93 14.41
C ASP A 404 -18.39 19.06 14.32
N ARG A 405 -18.91 19.56 13.21
CA ARG A 405 -20.35 19.69 13.00
C ARG A 405 -21.11 18.36 13.04
N LEU A 406 -20.50 17.25 12.54
CA LEU A 406 -21.18 15.97 12.36
C LEU A 406 -20.97 15.00 13.52
N PHE A 407 -19.82 15.08 14.21
CA PHE A 407 -19.40 14.06 15.17
C PHE A 407 -19.12 14.61 16.58
N ALA A 408 -19.28 15.93 16.82
CA ALA A 408 -19.15 16.48 18.18
C ALA A 408 -20.07 15.75 19.17
N GLY A 409 -19.50 15.30 20.30
CA GLY A 409 -20.21 14.53 21.32
C GLY A 409 -20.50 13.05 20.94
N ARG A 410 -19.93 12.56 19.83
CA ARG A 410 -20.03 11.16 19.38
C ARG A 410 -18.67 10.54 19.08
N ALA A 411 -17.67 11.37 18.87
CA ALA A 411 -16.29 10.97 18.59
C ALA A 411 -15.32 12.06 19.01
N HIS A 412 -14.06 11.70 19.13
CA HIS A 412 -12.95 12.61 19.36
C HIS A 412 -11.85 12.42 18.31
N TRP A 413 -11.02 13.43 18.10
CA TRP A 413 -9.95 13.45 17.11
C TRP A 413 -8.86 14.44 17.50
N ASN A 414 -7.67 14.26 16.92
CA ASN A 414 -6.60 15.24 17.02
C ASN A 414 -6.64 16.25 15.87
N THR A 415 -6.01 17.41 16.08
CA THR A 415 -5.75 18.39 15.02
C THR A 415 -4.36 18.16 14.44
N PRO A 416 -4.22 17.60 13.23
CA PRO A 416 -2.91 17.36 12.64
C PRO A 416 -2.25 18.67 12.22
N ARG A 417 -0.93 18.78 12.45
CA ARG A 417 -0.09 19.95 12.06
C ARG A 417 0.50 19.78 10.67
N GLY A 418 0.24 18.64 10.01
CA GLY A 418 0.81 18.27 8.72
C GLY A 418 0.22 16.96 8.20
N GLY A 419 0.79 16.45 7.11
CA GLY A 419 0.41 15.18 6.52
C GLY A 419 -0.99 15.16 5.93
N PHE A 420 -1.67 14.03 6.06
CA PHE A 420 -2.91 13.71 5.33
C PHE A 420 -4.08 13.32 6.22
N TYR A 421 -3.85 13.00 7.51
CA TYR A 421 -4.78 12.17 8.27
C TYR A 421 -5.34 12.85 9.49
N ILE A 422 -6.62 12.60 9.72
CA ILE A 422 -7.33 12.79 10.98
C ILE A 422 -7.68 11.40 11.50
N TRP A 423 -7.31 11.12 12.75
CA TRP A 423 -7.69 9.90 13.45
C TRP A 423 -8.94 10.17 14.26
N LEU A 424 -10.07 9.64 13.78
CA LEU A 424 -11.38 9.81 14.39
C LEU A 424 -11.70 8.57 15.22
N THR A 425 -11.81 8.72 16.53
CA THR A 425 -12.18 7.64 17.47
C THR A 425 -13.60 7.85 17.98
N PHE A 426 -14.46 6.87 17.81
CA PHE A 426 -15.83 6.93 18.29
C PHE A 426 -15.90 6.69 19.80
N ASP A 427 -16.76 7.46 20.50
CA ASP A 427 -16.95 7.33 21.95
C ASP A 427 -17.71 6.06 22.31
N GLU A 428 -18.66 5.62 21.46
CA GLU A 428 -19.40 4.40 21.60
C GLU A 428 -18.86 3.31 20.65
N PRO A 429 -18.91 2.01 21.02
CA PRO A 429 -18.41 0.93 20.18
C PRO A 429 -19.10 0.83 18.82
N VAL A 430 -18.35 0.93 17.74
CA VAL A 430 -18.82 0.81 16.36
C VAL A 430 -18.29 -0.48 15.73
N ARG A 431 -19.17 -1.22 15.04
CA ARG A 431 -18.78 -2.41 14.28
C ARG A 431 -18.11 -2.00 12.96
N LEU A 432 -16.79 -1.68 12.99
CA LEU A 432 -16.04 -1.13 11.87
C LEU A 432 -16.17 -1.96 10.59
N GLY A 433 -16.14 -3.28 10.66
CA GLY A 433 -16.31 -4.13 9.48
C GLY A 433 -17.72 -4.05 8.86
N ARG A 434 -18.76 -3.76 9.63
CA ARG A 434 -20.11 -3.48 9.10
C ARG A 434 -20.16 -2.09 8.47
N LEU A 435 -19.64 -1.09 9.18
CA LEU A 435 -19.56 0.29 8.72
C LEU A 435 -18.81 0.37 7.38
N PHE A 436 -17.67 -0.31 7.25
CA PHE A 436 -16.92 -0.41 6.01
C PHE A 436 -17.76 -0.93 4.83
N ARG A 437 -18.45 -2.07 5.02
CA ARG A 437 -19.31 -2.65 3.97
C ARG A 437 -20.48 -1.75 3.60
N ASP A 438 -21.10 -1.09 4.57
CA ASP A 438 -22.24 -0.22 4.32
C ASP A 438 -21.83 1.10 3.66
N ALA A 439 -20.64 1.64 3.98
CA ALA A 439 -20.03 2.76 3.30
C ALA A 439 -19.68 2.43 1.84
N LEU A 440 -19.11 1.24 1.57
CA LEU A 440 -18.81 0.79 0.21
C LEU A 440 -20.09 0.76 -0.68
N LYS A 441 -21.24 0.30 -0.16
CA LYS A 441 -22.51 0.32 -0.89
C LYS A 441 -22.98 1.74 -1.25
N ARG A 442 -22.52 2.74 -0.50
CA ARG A 442 -22.79 4.16 -0.73
C ARG A 442 -21.68 4.85 -1.57
N GLY A 443 -20.73 4.09 -2.10
CA GLY A 443 -19.63 4.62 -2.91
C GLY A 443 -18.54 5.31 -2.09
N ILE A 444 -18.37 4.99 -0.82
CA ILE A 444 -17.35 5.58 0.06
C ILE A 444 -16.36 4.50 0.50
N LEU A 445 -15.09 4.73 0.25
CA LEU A 445 -13.98 3.90 0.70
C LEU A 445 -13.41 4.45 2.00
N LEU A 446 -13.55 3.67 3.08
CA LEU A 446 -13.02 3.96 4.41
C LEU A 446 -11.71 3.21 4.67
N ASN A 447 -10.95 3.65 5.67
CA ASN A 447 -9.85 2.92 6.25
C ASN A 447 -10.11 2.70 7.75
N PRO A 448 -10.69 1.56 8.12
CA PRO A 448 -10.97 1.21 9.52
C PRO A 448 -9.69 1.11 10.35
N GLY A 449 -9.76 1.52 11.61
CA GLY A 449 -8.63 1.57 12.53
C GLY A 449 -8.05 0.21 12.87
N ASP A 450 -8.89 -0.83 12.88
CA ASP A 450 -8.50 -2.22 13.18
C ASP A 450 -7.42 -2.80 12.25
N ILE A 451 -7.21 -2.21 11.05
CA ILE A 451 -6.11 -2.62 10.18
C ILE A 451 -4.75 -2.05 10.61
N TYR A 452 -4.74 -1.03 11.47
CA TYR A 452 -3.53 -0.36 11.96
C TYR A 452 -3.20 -0.69 13.40
N ASP A 453 -4.19 -1.13 14.18
CA ASP A 453 -4.04 -1.38 15.61
C ASP A 453 -3.68 -2.84 15.93
N PHE A 454 -3.10 -3.06 17.11
CA PHE A 454 -2.59 -4.36 17.57
C PHE A 454 -3.61 -5.11 18.42
N GLU A 455 -4.47 -4.39 19.14
CA GLU A 455 -5.44 -4.96 20.09
C GLU A 455 -6.90 -4.81 19.64
N GLY A 456 -7.13 -4.07 18.55
CA GLY A 456 -8.45 -3.68 18.07
C GLY A 456 -8.77 -2.23 18.44
N ASP A 457 -9.46 -1.53 17.56
CA ASP A 457 -9.69 -0.10 17.68
C ASP A 457 -11.10 0.26 17.25
N ASN A 458 -11.59 1.39 17.75
CA ASN A 458 -12.89 1.99 17.45
C ASN A 458 -12.75 3.26 16.62
N SER A 459 -11.72 3.30 15.77
CA SER A 459 -11.34 4.51 15.04
C SER A 459 -11.41 4.35 13.52
N LEU A 460 -11.39 5.48 12.83
CA LEU A 460 -11.22 5.57 11.39
C LEU A 460 -10.04 6.49 11.07
N ARG A 461 -9.23 6.10 10.08
CA ARG A 461 -8.31 7.01 9.42
C ARG A 461 -9.06 7.76 8.33
N LEU A 462 -9.26 9.07 8.50
CA LEU A 462 -9.82 9.96 7.50
C LEU A 462 -8.70 10.74 6.82
N SER A 463 -8.80 10.93 5.50
CA SER A 463 -7.83 11.65 4.69
C SER A 463 -8.47 12.86 4.01
N TYR A 464 -7.86 14.03 4.17
CA TYR A 464 -8.23 15.27 3.48
C TYR A 464 -7.36 15.57 2.27
N SER A 465 -6.38 14.70 1.95
CA SER A 465 -5.41 14.95 0.88
C SER A 465 -5.94 14.61 -0.52
N TYR A 466 -6.85 13.64 -0.64
CA TYR A 466 -7.32 13.12 -1.93
C TYR A 466 -8.61 13.79 -2.42
N THR A 467 -9.55 14.04 -1.51
CA THR A 467 -10.86 14.63 -1.82
C THR A 467 -10.81 16.16 -1.78
N THR A 468 -11.67 16.83 -2.57
CA THR A 468 -11.95 18.25 -2.31
C THR A 468 -12.69 18.41 -0.99
N PRO A 469 -12.71 19.62 -0.37
CA PRO A 469 -13.49 19.86 0.84
C PRO A 469 -14.98 19.50 0.69
N GLU A 470 -15.57 19.75 -0.49
CA GLU A 470 -16.97 19.43 -0.79
C GLU A 470 -17.21 17.93 -0.93
N GLU A 471 -16.28 17.20 -1.57
CA GLU A 471 -16.32 15.72 -1.67
C GLU A 471 -16.17 15.10 -0.28
N PHE A 472 -15.24 15.61 0.53
CA PHE A 472 -15.05 15.19 1.93
C PHE A 472 -16.32 15.42 2.74
N ALA A 473 -16.91 16.61 2.68
CA ALA A 473 -18.10 16.96 3.45
C ALA A 473 -19.30 16.08 3.09
N ARG A 474 -19.52 15.79 1.81
CA ARG A 474 -20.58 14.88 1.37
C ARG A 474 -20.35 13.45 1.89
N ALA A 475 -19.12 12.94 1.78
CA ALA A 475 -18.80 11.60 2.26
C ALA A 475 -18.89 11.49 3.79
N ALA A 476 -18.43 12.50 4.53
CA ALA A 476 -18.56 12.58 5.99
C ALA A 476 -20.01 12.65 6.45
N GLN A 477 -20.89 13.34 5.70
CA GLN A 477 -22.33 13.36 5.98
C GLN A 477 -22.94 11.95 5.88
N VAL A 478 -22.63 11.22 4.83
CA VAL A 478 -23.10 9.82 4.67
C VAL A 478 -22.51 8.93 5.76
N LEU A 479 -21.26 9.12 6.15
CA LEU A 479 -20.64 8.38 7.25
C LEU A 479 -21.40 8.62 8.56
N ALA A 480 -21.77 9.88 8.87
CA ALA A 480 -22.51 10.22 10.08
C ALA A 480 -23.93 9.61 10.15
N GLU A 481 -24.51 9.29 8.98
CA GLU A 481 -25.82 8.57 8.89
C GLU A 481 -25.67 7.05 9.13
N LEU A 482 -24.47 6.50 8.98
CA LEU A 482 -24.17 5.07 9.12
C LEU A 482 -23.74 4.67 10.53
N VAL A 483 -23.42 5.65 11.40
CA VAL A 483 -22.89 5.47 12.77
C VAL A 483 -23.94 5.83 13.86
#